data_c2802f76568b6d175583afa7fa8ca713
#
_entry.id   c2802f76568b6d175583afa7fa8ca713
#
_cell.length_a   1.000
_cell.length_b   1.000
_cell.length_c   1.000
_cell.angle_alpha   90.00
_cell.angle_beta   90.00
_cell.angle_gamma   90.00
#
_symmetry.space_group_name_H-M   'P 1'
#
loop_
_entity.id
_entity.type
_entity.pdbx_description
1 polymer ?
#
loop_
_entity_poly.entity_id
_entity_poly.type
_entity_poly.pdbx_seq_one_letter_code
_entity_poly.pdbx_strand_id
1 'polypeptide(L)'
;MSRPDESNPLLAEQIAYYRAIAPEYEDHAIPGPGEGELIAAIEAFQPTGDVLELACGPGVWTERLLHHATSVTAVDAAPEMLARAKARVGEDRVRFVQADLFAWTPDRRYDVVFFSSWISHVPLDRFGAFWSFVADCLRPAGRVFFIDDAYRTPDELIEGESSSAIRRRLNDGTAYRAVKVPYRPADLEDRLRRLGWQVTATATSGPCYWGQGMLGRSRGEGGG
;
A
#
# COMPACT_ATOMS: atom_id res chain seq x y z
N MET A 1 -6.16 -13.60 -15.26
CA MET A 1 -6.58 -12.20 -15.15
C MET A 1 -7.83 -12.17 -14.28
N SER A 2 -7.68 -11.72 -13.02
CA SER A 2 -8.84 -11.51 -12.13
C SER A 2 -9.62 -10.30 -12.67
N ARG A 3 -10.97 -10.44 -12.77
CA ARG A 3 -11.82 -9.30 -13.12
C ARG A 3 -11.80 -8.30 -11.97
N PRO A 4 -11.78 -6.97 -12.25
CA PRO A 4 -11.99 -5.97 -11.23
C PRO A 4 -13.26 -6.26 -10.43
N ASP A 5 -13.27 -5.91 -9.17
CA ASP A 5 -14.48 -5.99 -8.35
C ASP A 5 -15.51 -4.97 -8.86
N GLU A 6 -16.31 -5.39 -9.83
CA GLU A 6 -17.37 -4.57 -10.48
C GLU A 6 -18.47 -4.15 -9.48
N SER A 7 -18.44 -4.67 -8.25
CA SER A 7 -19.46 -4.38 -7.23
C SER A 7 -19.30 -3.01 -6.56
N ASN A 8 -18.10 -2.37 -6.67
CA ASN A 8 -17.86 -1.06 -6.07
C ASN A 8 -17.36 -0.04 -7.12
N PRO A 9 -18.24 0.82 -7.65
CA PRO A 9 -17.89 1.80 -8.68
C PRO A 9 -16.76 2.74 -8.29
N LEU A 10 -16.61 3.08 -7.00
CA LEU A 10 -15.55 3.95 -6.51
C LEU A 10 -14.16 3.28 -6.65
N LEU A 11 -14.06 1.97 -6.40
CA LEU A 11 -12.79 1.24 -6.58
C LEU A 11 -12.43 1.10 -8.06
N ALA A 12 -13.41 0.87 -8.93
CA ALA A 12 -13.17 0.84 -10.37
C ALA A 12 -12.68 2.21 -10.89
N GLU A 13 -13.26 3.31 -10.40
CA GLU A 13 -12.84 4.68 -10.73
C GLU A 13 -11.44 4.99 -10.17
N GLN A 14 -11.11 4.53 -8.96
CA GLN A 14 -9.76 4.63 -8.40
C GLN A 14 -8.71 3.93 -9.27
N ILE A 15 -8.98 2.72 -9.75
CA ILE A 15 -8.09 2.01 -10.69
C ILE A 15 -7.95 2.81 -11.98
N ALA A 16 -9.05 3.33 -12.54
CA ALA A 16 -9.02 4.16 -13.74
C ALA A 16 -8.16 5.43 -13.54
N TYR A 17 -8.25 6.07 -12.37
CA TYR A 17 -7.39 7.20 -12.01
C TYR A 17 -5.91 6.82 -12.05
N TYR A 18 -5.50 5.73 -11.38
CA TYR A 18 -4.09 5.32 -11.34
C TYR A 18 -3.56 4.88 -12.71
N ARG A 19 -4.40 4.41 -13.59
CA ARG A 19 -4.05 4.18 -15.00
C ARG A 19 -3.81 5.48 -15.74
N ALA A 20 -4.71 6.43 -15.59
CA ALA A 20 -4.67 7.70 -16.30
C ALA A 20 -3.53 8.60 -15.83
N ILE A 21 -3.23 8.65 -14.51
CA ILE A 21 -2.18 9.50 -13.95
C ILE A 21 -0.76 8.96 -14.19
N ALA A 22 -0.60 7.72 -14.64
CA ALA A 22 0.72 7.10 -14.76
C ALA A 22 1.75 7.96 -15.54
N PRO A 23 1.42 8.65 -16.64
CA PRO A 23 2.39 9.51 -17.34
C PRO A 23 2.91 10.70 -16.53
N GLU A 24 2.09 11.23 -15.62
CA GLU A 24 2.34 12.44 -14.83
C GLU A 24 2.44 12.19 -13.32
N TYR A 25 2.65 10.93 -12.92
CA TYR A 25 2.57 10.49 -11.52
C TYR A 25 3.51 11.27 -10.60
N GLU A 26 4.72 11.57 -11.08
CA GLU A 26 5.73 12.30 -10.31
C GLU A 26 5.34 13.77 -10.07
N ASP A 27 4.52 14.36 -10.93
CA ASP A 27 4.02 15.75 -10.78
C ASP A 27 3.04 15.86 -9.60
N HIS A 28 2.45 14.73 -9.19
CA HIS A 28 1.48 14.64 -8.11
C HIS A 28 2.07 14.10 -6.80
N ALA A 29 3.39 14.12 -6.66
CA ALA A 29 4.07 13.71 -5.42
C ALA A 29 3.60 14.58 -4.25
N ILE A 30 3.44 13.96 -3.07
CA ILE A 30 3.04 14.67 -1.86
C ILE A 30 4.18 15.63 -1.46
N PRO A 31 3.93 16.94 -1.40
CA PRO A 31 4.97 17.90 -1.06
C PRO A 31 5.34 17.83 0.42
N GLY A 32 6.60 18.00 0.74
CA GLY A 32 7.05 18.19 2.12
C GLY A 32 8.31 17.41 2.49
N PRO A 33 8.85 17.69 3.69
CA PRO A 33 9.97 16.96 4.24
C PRO A 33 9.57 15.53 4.65
N GLY A 34 10.57 14.71 5.01
CA GLY A 34 10.34 13.38 5.59
C GLY A 34 10.76 12.20 4.71
N GLU A 35 11.05 12.41 3.41
CA GLU A 35 11.49 11.31 2.54
C GLU A 35 12.75 10.62 3.08
N GLY A 36 13.75 11.38 3.55
CA GLY A 36 14.95 10.83 4.15
C GLY A 36 14.67 9.98 5.38
N GLU A 37 13.65 10.33 6.17
CA GLU A 37 13.23 9.55 7.34
C GLU A 37 12.59 8.22 6.92
N LEU A 38 11.78 8.23 5.85
CA LEU A 38 11.19 7.00 5.29
C LEU A 38 12.26 6.06 4.73
N ILE A 39 13.25 6.63 4.02
CA ILE A 39 14.40 5.85 3.50
C ILE A 39 15.18 5.26 4.68
N ALA A 40 15.51 6.04 5.70
CA ALA A 40 16.22 5.55 6.88
C ALA A 40 15.44 4.45 7.62
N ALA A 41 14.11 4.57 7.68
CA ALA A 41 13.25 3.58 8.33
C ALA A 41 13.24 2.24 7.57
N ILE A 42 13.15 2.23 6.24
CA ILE A 42 13.19 1.00 5.45
C ILE A 42 14.58 0.36 5.47
N GLU A 43 15.66 1.16 5.45
CA GLU A 43 17.03 0.68 5.59
C GLU A 43 17.25 0.02 6.97
N ALA A 44 16.70 0.58 8.04
CA ALA A 44 16.75 0.01 9.38
C ALA A 44 15.90 -1.26 9.52
N PHE A 45 14.76 -1.31 8.83
CA PHE A 45 13.87 -2.48 8.82
C PHE A 45 14.50 -3.68 8.09
N GLN A 46 15.30 -3.43 7.06
CA GLN A 46 15.92 -4.47 6.22
C GLN A 46 14.90 -5.51 5.71
N PRO A 47 14.15 -5.22 4.66
CA PRO A 47 13.18 -6.14 4.07
C PRO A 47 13.86 -7.28 3.33
N THR A 48 14.38 -8.27 4.07
CA THR A 48 15.16 -9.41 3.55
C THR A 48 14.27 -10.57 3.13
N GLY A 49 14.81 -11.47 2.29
CA GLY A 49 14.11 -12.66 1.81
C GLY A 49 13.20 -12.38 0.60
N ASP A 50 12.10 -13.13 0.51
CA ASP A 50 11.07 -12.90 -0.51
C ASP A 50 10.11 -11.80 -0.05
N VAL A 51 10.03 -10.72 -0.78
CA VAL A 51 9.19 -9.56 -0.47
C VAL A 51 7.99 -9.50 -1.42
N LEU A 52 6.81 -9.27 -0.86
CA LEU A 52 5.60 -8.92 -1.61
C LEU A 52 5.36 -7.42 -1.49
N GLU A 53 5.38 -6.71 -2.60
CA GLU A 53 5.00 -5.30 -2.68
C GLU A 53 3.60 -5.17 -3.26
N LEU A 54 2.67 -4.63 -2.47
CA LEU A 54 1.28 -4.39 -2.85
C LEU A 54 1.13 -2.95 -3.33
N ALA A 55 0.41 -2.73 -4.45
CA ALA A 55 0.23 -1.45 -5.10
C ALA A 55 1.57 -0.75 -5.38
N CYS A 56 2.44 -1.42 -6.14
CA CYS A 56 3.83 -0.98 -6.34
C CYS A 56 3.97 0.32 -7.13
N GLY A 57 2.90 0.78 -7.80
CA GLY A 57 2.92 1.97 -8.63
C GLY A 57 4.05 1.94 -9.68
N PRO A 58 4.77 3.05 -9.90
CA PRO A 58 5.86 3.14 -10.88
C PRO A 58 7.19 2.57 -10.37
N GLY A 59 7.21 1.79 -9.27
CA GLY A 59 8.36 1.06 -8.79
C GLY A 59 9.37 1.85 -7.96
N VAL A 60 9.00 3.01 -7.42
CA VAL A 60 9.90 3.85 -6.61
C VAL A 60 10.42 3.10 -5.39
N TRP A 61 9.53 2.41 -4.67
CA TRP A 61 9.92 1.62 -3.51
C TRP A 61 10.45 0.24 -3.89
N THR A 62 10.01 -0.34 -5.02
CA THR A 62 10.58 -1.59 -5.56
C THR A 62 12.11 -1.49 -5.68
N GLU A 63 12.60 -0.35 -6.20
CA GLU A 63 14.04 -0.09 -6.30
C GLU A 63 14.73 -0.14 -4.93
N ARG A 64 14.14 0.47 -3.90
CA ARG A 64 14.68 0.45 -2.53
C ARG A 64 14.63 -0.94 -1.89
N LEU A 65 13.52 -1.67 -2.09
CA LEU A 65 13.37 -3.04 -1.58
C LEU A 65 14.46 -3.96 -2.11
N LEU A 66 14.86 -3.80 -3.37
CA LEU A 66 15.90 -4.61 -4.02
C LEU A 66 17.29 -4.47 -3.41
N HIS A 67 17.55 -3.47 -2.58
CA HIS A 67 18.82 -3.37 -1.83
C HIS A 67 18.95 -4.49 -0.79
N HIS A 68 17.84 -5.00 -0.24
CA HIS A 68 17.81 -5.98 0.83
C HIS A 68 17.14 -7.29 0.45
N ALA A 69 16.12 -7.24 -0.41
CA ALA A 69 15.32 -8.39 -0.81
C ALA A 69 16.11 -9.38 -1.67
N THR A 70 15.88 -10.67 -1.48
CA THR A 70 16.33 -11.71 -2.41
C THR A 70 15.53 -11.67 -3.71
N SER A 71 14.21 -11.55 -3.59
CA SER A 71 13.29 -11.35 -4.70
C SER A 71 12.12 -10.47 -4.29
N VAL A 72 11.53 -9.76 -5.26
CA VAL A 72 10.31 -8.96 -5.06
C VAL A 72 9.21 -9.48 -5.98
N THR A 73 8.01 -9.68 -5.44
CA THR A 73 6.78 -9.78 -6.25
C THR A 73 6.05 -8.47 -6.12
N ALA A 74 5.99 -7.70 -7.20
CA ALA A 74 5.39 -6.37 -7.26
C ALA A 74 4.02 -6.45 -7.93
N VAL A 75 2.96 -6.07 -7.22
CA VAL A 75 1.58 -6.18 -7.67
C VAL A 75 0.97 -4.80 -7.84
N ASP A 76 0.32 -4.56 -8.98
CA ASP A 76 -0.46 -3.35 -9.20
C ASP A 76 -1.65 -3.65 -10.13
N ALA A 77 -2.76 -2.92 -9.99
CA ALA A 77 -3.93 -3.06 -10.86
C ALA A 77 -3.75 -2.33 -12.20
N ALA A 78 -2.92 -1.28 -12.23
CA ALA A 78 -2.69 -0.44 -13.40
C ALA A 78 -1.52 -0.98 -14.24
N PRO A 79 -1.74 -1.51 -15.44
CA PRO A 79 -0.68 -2.00 -16.31
C PRO A 79 0.29 -0.88 -16.73
N GLU A 80 -0.17 0.37 -16.79
CA GLU A 80 0.65 1.54 -17.09
C GLU A 80 1.67 1.81 -15.97
N MET A 81 1.28 1.61 -14.71
CA MET A 81 2.20 1.67 -13.54
C MET A 81 3.24 0.55 -13.61
N LEU A 82 2.81 -0.69 -13.88
CA LEU A 82 3.72 -1.83 -14.02
C LEU A 82 4.72 -1.64 -15.17
N ALA A 83 4.31 -1.03 -16.28
CA ALA A 83 5.22 -0.72 -17.38
C ALA A 83 6.34 0.25 -16.94
N ARG A 84 5.99 1.27 -16.14
CA ARG A 84 6.97 2.21 -15.57
C ARG A 84 7.87 1.53 -14.54
N ALA A 85 7.31 0.69 -13.67
CA ALA A 85 8.08 -0.06 -12.70
C ALA A 85 9.11 -1.00 -13.36
N LYS A 86 8.70 -1.72 -14.40
CA LYS A 86 9.61 -2.55 -15.21
C LYS A 86 10.73 -1.75 -15.86
N ALA A 87 10.42 -0.58 -16.40
CA ALA A 87 11.42 0.31 -16.99
C ALA A 87 12.42 0.83 -15.94
N ARG A 88 11.98 1.02 -14.68
CA ARG A 88 12.81 1.51 -13.58
C ARG A 88 13.78 0.45 -13.05
N VAL A 89 13.30 -0.76 -12.78
CA VAL A 89 14.08 -1.76 -12.01
C VAL A 89 14.42 -3.03 -12.79
N GLY A 90 13.89 -3.22 -13.99
CA GLY A 90 14.05 -4.48 -14.74
C GLY A 90 13.24 -5.64 -14.15
N GLU A 91 13.49 -6.84 -14.67
CA GLU A 91 12.72 -8.04 -14.28
C GLU A 91 13.60 -9.15 -13.67
N ASP A 92 14.91 -8.99 -13.51
CA ASP A 92 15.83 -10.04 -13.08
C ASP A 92 15.51 -10.61 -11.69
N ARG A 93 15.14 -9.72 -10.75
CA ARG A 93 14.75 -10.08 -9.36
C ARG A 93 13.34 -9.68 -9.00
N VAL A 94 12.56 -9.21 -9.98
CA VAL A 94 11.19 -8.71 -9.76
C VAL A 94 10.20 -9.48 -10.62
N ARG A 95 9.23 -10.09 -9.98
CA ARG A 95 8.06 -10.65 -10.64
C ARG A 95 6.92 -9.64 -10.59
N PHE A 96 6.55 -9.09 -11.72
CA PHE A 96 5.41 -8.17 -11.83
C PHE A 96 4.10 -8.92 -12.05
N VAL A 97 3.07 -8.55 -11.28
CA VAL A 97 1.74 -9.15 -11.34
C VAL A 97 0.70 -8.06 -11.51
N GLN A 98 -0.05 -8.10 -12.61
CA GLN A 98 -1.21 -7.24 -12.78
C GLN A 98 -2.41 -7.87 -12.09
N ALA A 99 -2.89 -7.25 -10.99
CA ALA A 99 -4.05 -7.73 -10.25
C ALA A 99 -4.72 -6.62 -9.44
N ASP A 100 -6.04 -6.72 -9.30
CA ASP A 100 -6.79 -6.00 -8.30
C ASP A 100 -6.62 -6.70 -6.94
N LEU A 101 -6.04 -5.99 -5.97
CA LEU A 101 -5.71 -6.53 -4.63
C LEU A 101 -6.96 -7.00 -3.85
N PHE A 102 -8.14 -6.50 -4.18
CA PHE A 102 -9.39 -6.95 -3.56
C PHE A 102 -9.94 -8.26 -4.14
N ALA A 103 -9.40 -8.71 -5.29
CA ALA A 103 -9.81 -9.93 -5.97
C ALA A 103 -8.65 -10.91 -6.22
N TRP A 104 -7.43 -10.54 -5.81
CA TRP A 104 -6.24 -11.34 -6.02
C TRP A 104 -5.91 -12.24 -4.83
N THR A 105 -5.41 -13.44 -5.13
CA THR A 105 -4.87 -14.36 -4.12
C THR A 105 -3.43 -14.71 -4.50
N PRO A 106 -2.46 -14.56 -3.60
CA PRO A 106 -1.08 -14.92 -3.88
C PRO A 106 -0.92 -16.44 -4.03
N ASP A 107 0.02 -16.85 -4.86
CA ASP A 107 0.36 -18.25 -5.09
C ASP A 107 1.37 -18.82 -4.09
N ARG A 108 1.91 -17.96 -3.23
CA ARG A 108 2.89 -18.32 -2.19
C ARG A 108 2.86 -17.32 -1.04
N ARG A 109 3.59 -17.64 0.03
CA ARG A 109 3.81 -16.75 1.18
C ARG A 109 5.19 -16.11 1.13
N TYR A 110 5.32 -14.97 1.80
CA TYR A 110 6.47 -14.09 1.76
C TYR A 110 7.05 -13.84 3.15
N ASP A 111 8.33 -13.45 3.21
CA ASP A 111 9.01 -13.09 4.46
C ASP A 111 8.60 -11.68 4.89
N VAL A 112 8.34 -10.79 3.91
CA VAL A 112 7.90 -9.43 4.13
C VAL A 112 6.74 -9.09 3.19
N VAL A 113 5.72 -8.41 3.73
CA VAL A 113 4.73 -7.66 2.93
C VAL A 113 5.01 -6.18 3.09
N PHE A 114 5.16 -5.49 1.97
CA PHE A 114 5.37 -4.05 1.88
C PHE A 114 4.27 -3.38 1.07
N PHE A 115 3.86 -2.18 1.45
CA PHE A 115 3.03 -1.29 0.63
C PHE A 115 3.26 0.17 1.01
N SER A 116 3.15 1.04 0.01
CA SER A 116 3.25 2.49 0.17
C SER A 116 2.03 3.18 -0.42
N SER A 117 1.50 4.20 0.29
CA SER A 117 0.34 5.00 -0.14
C SER A 117 -0.86 4.13 -0.56
N TRP A 118 -1.10 3.05 0.17
CA TRP A 118 -2.16 2.09 -0.15
C TRP A 118 -3.22 1.94 0.93
N ILE A 119 -2.85 1.89 2.22
CA ILE A 119 -3.83 1.62 3.29
C ILE A 119 -4.91 2.71 3.37
N SER A 120 -4.55 3.94 3.05
CA SER A 120 -5.49 5.06 2.95
C SER A 120 -6.46 4.92 1.77
N HIS A 121 -6.15 4.08 0.79
CA HIS A 121 -6.99 3.76 -0.36
C HIS A 121 -7.85 2.50 -0.17
N VAL A 122 -7.80 1.89 1.01
CA VAL A 122 -8.65 0.77 1.40
C VAL A 122 -9.93 1.30 2.07
N PRO A 123 -11.14 0.98 1.56
CA PRO A 123 -12.38 1.35 2.19
C PRO A 123 -12.45 0.87 3.65
N LEU A 124 -13.11 1.65 4.52
CA LEU A 124 -13.20 1.34 5.95
C LEU A 124 -13.85 -0.01 6.25
N ASP A 125 -14.85 -0.40 5.47
CA ASP A 125 -15.56 -1.68 5.57
C ASP A 125 -14.69 -2.87 5.09
N ARG A 126 -13.66 -2.61 4.29
CA ARG A 126 -12.70 -3.62 3.80
C ARG A 126 -11.40 -3.67 4.60
N PHE A 127 -11.21 -2.78 5.57
CA PHE A 127 -9.98 -2.69 6.36
C PHE A 127 -9.60 -4.02 7.04
N GLY A 128 -10.55 -4.65 7.71
CA GLY A 128 -10.30 -5.93 8.38
C GLY A 128 -9.96 -7.05 7.39
N ALA A 129 -10.69 -7.14 6.27
CA ALA A 129 -10.45 -8.13 5.23
C ALA A 129 -9.06 -7.93 4.57
N PHE A 130 -8.65 -6.68 4.33
CA PHE A 130 -7.31 -6.38 3.81
C PHE A 130 -6.21 -6.86 4.76
N TRP A 131 -6.33 -6.60 6.07
CA TRP A 131 -5.32 -7.05 7.03
C TRP A 131 -5.31 -8.57 7.26
N SER A 132 -6.46 -9.24 7.09
CA SER A 132 -6.50 -10.72 7.02
C SER A 132 -5.77 -11.23 5.79
N PHE A 133 -5.97 -10.60 4.63
CA PHE A 133 -5.24 -10.91 3.40
C PHE A 133 -3.72 -10.71 3.57
N VAL A 134 -3.27 -9.62 4.21
CA VAL A 134 -1.84 -9.39 4.52
C VAL A 134 -1.29 -10.52 5.39
N ALA A 135 -2.05 -10.99 6.40
CA ALA A 135 -1.65 -12.11 7.24
C ALA A 135 -1.50 -13.42 6.44
N ASP A 136 -2.42 -13.68 5.51
CA ASP A 136 -2.39 -14.87 4.65
C ASP A 136 -1.21 -14.86 3.67
N CYS A 137 -0.74 -13.67 3.28
CA CYS A 137 0.44 -13.49 2.45
C CYS A 137 1.75 -13.80 3.19
N LEU A 138 1.77 -13.74 4.52
CA LEU A 138 3.00 -13.87 5.31
C LEU A 138 3.32 -15.33 5.67
N ARG A 139 4.61 -15.67 5.66
CA ARG A 139 5.16 -16.86 6.30
C ARG A 139 5.02 -16.75 7.83
N PRO A 140 5.12 -17.88 8.57
CA PRO A 140 5.28 -17.80 10.02
C PRO A 140 6.45 -16.87 10.40
N ALA A 141 6.22 -15.93 11.34
CA ALA A 141 7.15 -14.86 11.72
C ALA A 141 7.47 -13.84 10.61
N GLY A 142 6.73 -13.83 9.52
CA GLY A 142 6.84 -12.79 8.50
C GLY A 142 6.44 -11.42 9.05
N ARG A 143 6.99 -10.37 8.43
CA ARG A 143 6.87 -8.99 8.89
C ARG A 143 6.16 -8.13 7.85
N VAL A 144 5.49 -7.08 8.32
CA VAL A 144 4.93 -6.03 7.47
C VAL A 144 5.69 -4.74 7.66
N PHE A 145 5.90 -4.00 6.57
CA PHE A 145 6.32 -2.61 6.58
C PHE A 145 5.45 -1.83 5.62
N PHE A 146 4.98 -0.66 6.04
CA PHE A 146 4.17 0.20 5.18
C PHE A 146 4.48 1.67 5.38
N ILE A 147 4.21 2.44 4.34
CA ILE A 147 4.28 3.89 4.30
C ILE A 147 2.92 4.40 3.87
N ASP A 148 2.41 5.45 4.51
CA ASP A 148 1.20 6.13 4.05
C ASP A 148 1.20 7.59 4.54
N ASP A 149 0.13 8.30 4.22
CA ASP A 149 -0.07 9.68 4.59
C ASP A 149 -1.53 9.95 4.99
N ALA A 150 -1.72 10.96 5.80
CA ALA A 150 -3.03 11.51 6.13
C ALA A 150 -3.35 12.78 5.32
N TYR A 151 -2.52 13.07 4.29
CA TYR A 151 -2.63 14.30 3.51
C TYR A 151 -3.83 14.29 2.58
N ARG A 152 -4.63 15.32 2.68
CA ARG A 152 -5.66 15.69 1.73
C ARG A 152 -5.95 17.18 1.85
N THR A 153 -6.34 17.80 0.76
CA THR A 153 -6.71 19.22 0.73
C THR A 153 -8.22 19.39 0.80
N PRO A 154 -8.71 20.57 1.24
CA PRO A 154 -10.15 20.87 1.20
C PRO A 154 -10.76 20.74 -0.21
N ASP A 155 -9.99 21.05 -1.26
CA ASP A 155 -10.44 20.99 -2.66
C ASP A 155 -10.68 19.56 -3.17
N GLU A 156 -10.10 18.57 -2.49
CA GLU A 156 -10.32 17.16 -2.79
C GLU A 156 -11.63 16.63 -2.18
N LEU A 157 -12.18 17.30 -1.18
CA LEU A 157 -13.42 16.86 -0.53
C LEU A 157 -14.61 17.02 -1.48
N ILE A 158 -15.49 16.05 -1.48
CA ILE A 158 -16.69 16.01 -2.31
C ILE A 158 -17.90 16.29 -1.43
N GLU A 159 -18.61 17.38 -1.71
CA GLU A 159 -19.81 17.75 -0.97
C GLU A 159 -20.88 16.67 -1.09
N GLY A 160 -21.46 16.28 0.04
CA GLY A 160 -22.50 15.25 0.12
C GLY A 160 -22.02 13.81 0.05
N GLU A 161 -20.71 13.58 -0.15
CA GLU A 161 -20.13 12.22 -0.08
C GLU A 161 -19.50 11.93 1.29
N SER A 162 -19.19 10.66 1.55
CA SER A 162 -18.50 10.27 2.77
C SER A 162 -17.11 10.92 2.83
N SER A 163 -16.63 11.21 4.05
CA SER A 163 -15.30 11.80 4.24
C SER A 163 -14.12 10.91 3.77
N SER A 164 -14.39 9.68 3.36
CA SER A 164 -13.40 8.75 2.79
C SER A 164 -13.33 8.76 1.26
N ALA A 165 -14.22 9.48 0.57
CA ALA A 165 -14.13 9.69 -0.87
C ALA A 165 -13.56 11.09 -1.16
N ILE A 166 -12.60 11.15 -2.06
CA ILE A 166 -11.97 12.40 -2.51
C ILE A 166 -11.99 12.51 -4.03
N ARG A 167 -11.83 13.74 -4.51
CA ARG A 167 -11.66 14.05 -5.93
C ARG A 167 -10.18 14.24 -6.25
N ARG A 168 -9.67 13.46 -7.18
CA ARG A 168 -8.35 13.62 -7.77
C ARG A 168 -8.46 14.22 -9.16
N ARG A 169 -7.50 15.01 -9.59
CA ARG A 169 -7.47 15.61 -10.92
C ARG A 169 -6.14 15.32 -11.61
N LEU A 170 -6.22 15.12 -12.91
CA LEU A 170 -5.06 15.11 -13.81
C LEU A 170 -4.65 16.55 -14.19
N ASN A 171 -3.48 16.71 -14.78
CA ASN A 171 -2.98 18.01 -15.26
C ASN A 171 -3.90 18.66 -16.31
N ASP A 172 -4.64 17.85 -17.08
CA ASP A 172 -5.64 18.33 -18.05
C ASP A 172 -6.99 18.74 -17.42
N GLY A 173 -7.13 18.56 -16.09
CA GLY A 173 -8.33 18.86 -15.33
C GLY A 173 -9.35 17.71 -15.24
N THR A 174 -9.13 16.59 -15.92
CA THR A 174 -9.99 15.40 -15.81
C THR A 174 -10.03 14.93 -14.35
N ALA A 175 -11.24 14.70 -13.83
CA ALA A 175 -11.46 14.37 -12.43
C ALA A 175 -11.90 12.94 -12.24
N TYR A 176 -11.39 12.32 -11.17
CA TYR A 176 -11.74 10.99 -10.71
C TYR A 176 -12.04 11.01 -9.23
N ARG A 177 -12.82 10.04 -8.77
CA ARG A 177 -12.97 9.78 -7.34
C ARG A 177 -12.03 8.67 -6.91
N ALA A 178 -11.52 8.79 -5.69
CA ALA A 178 -10.71 7.76 -5.05
C ALA A 178 -11.06 7.67 -3.56
N VAL A 179 -10.81 6.53 -2.97
CA VAL A 179 -10.84 6.37 -1.51
C VAL A 179 -9.63 7.09 -0.91
N LYS A 180 -9.82 7.84 0.16
CA LYS A 180 -8.73 8.38 0.99
C LYS A 180 -9.19 8.45 2.44
N VAL A 181 -8.77 7.49 3.23
CA VAL A 181 -9.01 7.41 4.66
C VAL A 181 -7.78 7.91 5.39
N PRO A 182 -7.79 9.11 5.98
CA PRO A 182 -6.64 9.66 6.69
C PRO A 182 -6.50 8.95 8.05
N TYR A 183 -5.50 8.11 8.20
CA TYR A 183 -5.18 7.49 9.48
C TYR A 183 -4.15 8.30 10.24
N ARG A 184 -4.39 8.51 11.54
CA ARG A 184 -3.35 8.93 12.47
C ARG A 184 -2.60 7.70 12.95
N PRO A 185 -1.26 7.75 13.11
CA PRO A 185 -0.47 6.58 13.53
C PRO A 185 -1.02 5.85 14.75
N ALA A 186 -1.35 6.56 15.83
CA ALA A 186 -1.89 5.96 17.06
C ALA A 186 -3.26 5.28 16.84
N ASP A 187 -4.16 5.90 16.07
CA ASP A 187 -5.47 5.32 15.78
C ASP A 187 -5.34 4.05 14.91
N LEU A 188 -4.35 4.05 14.01
CA LEU A 188 -4.03 2.89 13.17
C LEU A 188 -3.46 1.74 14.02
N GLU A 189 -2.52 2.01 14.91
CA GLU A 189 -2.00 1.01 15.86
C GLU A 189 -3.10 0.36 16.68
N ASP A 190 -4.03 1.18 17.20
CA ASP A 190 -5.17 0.68 18.01
C ASP A 190 -6.12 -0.19 17.18
N ARG A 191 -6.37 0.15 15.92
CA ARG A 191 -7.17 -0.67 15.00
C ARG A 191 -6.48 -1.99 14.72
N LEU A 192 -5.18 -1.97 14.44
CA LEU A 192 -4.39 -3.16 14.13
C LEU A 192 -4.24 -4.09 15.34
N ARG A 193 -4.07 -3.53 16.53
CA ARG A 193 -4.05 -4.31 17.79
C ARG A 193 -5.33 -5.09 17.98
N ARG A 194 -6.50 -4.51 17.66
CA ARG A 194 -7.80 -5.22 17.73
C ARG A 194 -7.92 -6.36 16.73
N LEU A 195 -7.15 -6.32 15.63
CA LEU A 195 -7.05 -7.40 14.65
C LEU A 195 -5.93 -8.40 14.97
N GLY A 196 -5.27 -8.28 16.13
CA GLY A 196 -4.20 -9.18 16.56
C GLY A 196 -2.82 -8.82 16.05
N TRP A 197 -2.66 -7.66 15.39
CA TRP A 197 -1.35 -7.20 14.91
C TRP A 197 -0.57 -6.45 16.00
N GLN A 198 0.73 -6.69 16.04
CA GLN A 198 1.70 -5.92 16.83
C GLN A 198 2.45 -5.01 15.87
N VAL A 199 1.96 -3.81 15.71
CA VAL A 199 2.49 -2.79 14.78
C VAL A 199 2.80 -1.54 15.58
N THR A 200 3.94 -0.92 15.27
CA THR A 200 4.26 0.47 15.64
C THR A 200 4.20 1.34 14.41
N ALA A 201 3.64 2.54 14.54
CA ALA A 201 3.54 3.53 13.47
C ALA A 201 4.13 4.86 13.92
N THR A 202 5.02 5.41 13.09
CA THR A 202 5.82 6.60 13.39
C THR A 202 5.55 7.69 12.36
N ALA A 203 5.17 8.87 12.81
CA ALA A 203 5.05 10.05 11.96
C ALA A 203 6.44 10.56 11.56
N THR A 204 6.55 11.09 10.34
CA THR A 204 7.73 11.84 9.90
C THR A 204 7.59 13.33 10.23
N SER A 205 8.62 14.11 9.96
CA SER A 205 8.55 15.57 9.98
C SER A 205 7.64 16.16 8.89
N GLY A 206 7.21 15.34 7.94
CA GLY A 206 6.29 15.69 6.85
C GLY A 206 4.90 15.09 7.01
N PRO A 207 4.12 15.02 5.91
CA PRO A 207 2.76 14.51 5.94
C PRO A 207 2.66 12.99 6.04
N CYS A 208 3.75 12.28 5.81
CA CYS A 208 3.81 10.82 5.78
C CYS A 208 4.07 10.22 7.16
N TYR A 209 3.74 8.96 7.27
CA TYR A 209 4.14 8.09 8.38
C TYR A 209 4.53 6.71 7.83
N TRP A 210 5.22 5.94 8.64
CA TRP A 210 5.53 4.56 8.34
C TRP A 210 5.16 3.65 9.51
N GLY A 211 4.90 2.39 9.24
CA GLY A 211 4.63 1.42 10.28
C GLY A 211 5.28 0.08 9.97
N GLN A 212 5.63 -0.64 11.02
CA GLN A 212 6.21 -1.98 10.93
C GLN A 212 5.67 -2.89 12.04
N GLY A 213 5.65 -4.18 11.76
CA GLY A 213 5.23 -5.14 12.76
C GLY A 213 5.02 -6.54 12.22
N MET A 214 4.31 -7.34 13.02
CA MET A 214 3.97 -8.72 12.69
C MET A 214 2.60 -9.08 13.27
N LEU A 215 2.03 -10.18 12.80
CA LEU A 215 0.85 -10.77 13.44
C LEU A 215 1.24 -11.32 14.81
N GLY A 216 0.49 -10.95 15.85
CA GLY A 216 0.68 -11.50 17.17
C GLY A 216 0.48 -13.02 17.15
N ARG A 217 1.34 -13.76 17.84
CA ARG A 217 1.10 -15.19 18.02
C ARG A 217 -0.23 -15.35 18.76
N SER A 218 -1.17 -16.09 18.20
CA SER A 218 -2.29 -16.61 18.97
C SER A 218 -1.68 -17.32 20.20
N ARG A 219 -2.11 -16.96 21.39
CA ARG A 219 -1.77 -17.75 22.59
C ARG A 219 -2.33 -19.14 22.32
N GLY A 220 -1.46 -20.01 21.79
CA GLY A 220 -1.76 -21.41 21.63
C GLY A 220 -2.20 -21.94 22.99
N GLU A 221 -3.27 -22.67 22.97
CA GLU A 221 -3.73 -23.53 24.05
C GLU A 221 -2.55 -24.34 24.60
N GLY A 222 -1.92 -23.76 25.61
CA GLY A 222 -1.07 -24.47 26.55
C GLY A 222 -2.02 -25.13 27.54
N GLY A 223 -2.60 -26.21 27.11
CA GLY A 223 -3.48 -27.03 27.93
C GLY A 223 -2.88 -28.40 28.15
N GLY A 224 -2.61 -28.66 29.41
CA GLY A 224 -2.78 -29.91 30.08
C GLY A 224 -1.90 -31.08 29.69
#